data_86c73266bf4edb6422fe7ffc7ef64364
#
_entry.id   86c73266bf4edb6422fe7ffc7ef64364
#
_cell.length_a   1.000
_cell.length_b   1.000
_cell.length_c   1.000
_cell.angle_alpha   90.00
_cell.angle_beta   90.00
_cell.angle_gamma   90.00
#
_symmetry.space_group_name_H-M   'P 1'
#
loop_
_entity.id
_entity.type
_entity.pdbx_description
1 polymer ?
#
loop_
_entity_poly.entity_id
_entity_poly.type
_entity_poly.pdbx_seq_one_letter_code
_entity_poly.pdbx_strand_id
1 'polypeptide(L)'
;MLVGLTLALGAPARAEPLKVVSDNPPVQPGYSRFVLHSDRIGRDFTVTVNTPGAIAFLPGQKLPAIYALDSGYGLAGPQGVVLSNTGAMEPAIIVSVGYLPGQALFRNTDLLHNKVTDHGATYGGGGAAFEAFLLEDLKPFIEAKFPADPARSVLFGHSFGGLFAANVFADKPDAFYGYIIGSASAWADPALIARVAAAAPKAHGQRVYLTVGEKEGAGKPGGGSTMTDGYNGLLKALKGQPGVILKAQIYKSETHLSYYPRLVTDGFPHVLPPGAPLGAYQARLPDATMAKYVGDYRLPDGRPFSITTDKEGGLYGHVAGFPPIGLLQNGPDRFFTPTVDANITFDATGATLAGVDGGTMRAEREKAKP
;
A
#
# COMPACT_ATOMS: atom_id res chain seq x y z
N MET A 1 -40.04 -44.46 -17.44
CA MET A 1 -38.82 -44.66 -16.62
C MET A 1 -37.85 -43.53 -16.99
N LEU A 2 -37.91 -42.41 -16.27
CA LEU A 2 -37.01 -41.29 -16.45
C LEU A 2 -35.82 -41.50 -15.51
N VAL A 3 -34.63 -41.66 -16.04
CA VAL A 3 -33.37 -41.73 -15.29
C VAL A 3 -32.90 -40.26 -15.10
N GLY A 4 -33.06 -39.76 -13.87
CA GLY A 4 -32.52 -38.45 -13.50
C GLY A 4 -30.98 -38.50 -13.34
N LEU A 5 -30.28 -37.80 -14.20
CA LEU A 5 -28.84 -37.58 -14.10
C LEU A 5 -28.58 -36.42 -13.12
N THR A 6 -28.24 -36.72 -11.89
CA THR A 6 -27.78 -35.78 -10.90
C THR A 6 -26.32 -35.42 -11.21
N LEU A 7 -26.06 -34.26 -11.80
CA LEU A 7 -24.73 -33.66 -11.88
C LEU A 7 -24.32 -33.23 -10.46
N ALA A 8 -23.39 -33.93 -9.87
CA ALA A 8 -22.69 -33.46 -8.67
C ALA A 8 -21.82 -32.28 -9.06
N LEU A 9 -22.22 -31.08 -8.69
CA LEU A 9 -21.36 -29.89 -8.70
C LEU A 9 -20.24 -30.13 -7.69
N GLY A 10 -19.06 -30.47 -8.18
CA GLY A 10 -17.85 -30.54 -7.36
C GLY A 10 -17.61 -29.21 -6.69
N ALA A 11 -17.38 -29.19 -5.38
CA ALA A 11 -16.93 -28.01 -4.67
C ALA A 11 -15.66 -27.46 -5.34
N PRO A 12 -15.49 -26.14 -5.45
CA PRO A 12 -14.28 -25.56 -6.02
C PRO A 12 -13.07 -26.10 -5.24
N ALA A 13 -12.10 -26.61 -5.94
CA ALA A 13 -10.84 -27.08 -5.35
C ALA A 13 -10.25 -25.91 -4.56
N ARG A 14 -10.12 -26.08 -3.25
CA ARG A 14 -9.48 -25.10 -2.37
C ARG A 14 -8.03 -24.98 -2.85
N ALA A 15 -7.57 -23.76 -3.15
CA ALA A 15 -6.20 -23.53 -3.56
C ALA A 15 -5.24 -24.11 -2.50
N GLU A 16 -4.22 -24.85 -2.94
CA GLU A 16 -3.18 -25.34 -2.04
C GLU A 16 -2.45 -24.15 -1.43
N PRO A 17 -2.14 -24.17 -0.13
CA PRO A 17 -1.45 -23.07 0.52
C PRO A 17 -0.05 -22.87 -0.10
N LEU A 18 0.36 -21.60 -0.28
CA LEU A 18 1.70 -21.26 -0.77
C LEU A 18 2.78 -21.87 0.13
N LYS A 19 3.77 -22.50 -0.52
CA LYS A 19 4.92 -23.07 0.17
C LYS A 19 5.96 -21.99 0.43
N VAL A 20 6.31 -21.77 1.70
CA VAL A 20 7.40 -20.89 2.10
C VAL A 20 8.72 -21.65 1.85
N VAL A 21 9.50 -21.22 0.87
CA VAL A 21 10.82 -21.78 0.54
C VAL A 21 11.89 -21.22 1.48
N SER A 22 11.81 -19.92 1.79
CA SER A 22 12.60 -19.31 2.85
C SER A 22 11.84 -18.16 3.51
N ASP A 23 11.99 -18.07 4.81
CA ASP A 23 11.48 -16.98 5.66
C ASP A 23 12.69 -16.37 6.35
N ASN A 24 13.17 -15.25 5.81
CA ASN A 24 14.25 -14.53 6.45
C ASN A 24 13.68 -13.71 7.60
N PRO A 25 14.22 -13.84 8.82
CA PRO A 25 13.76 -13.04 9.94
C PRO A 25 13.87 -11.55 9.59
N PRO A 26 12.96 -10.70 10.12
CA PRO A 26 12.96 -9.28 9.83
C PRO A 26 14.30 -8.67 10.24
N VAL A 27 14.95 -7.99 9.30
CA VAL A 27 16.21 -7.27 9.55
C VAL A 27 15.96 -6.01 10.39
N GLN A 28 14.70 -5.54 10.36
CA GLN A 28 14.21 -4.38 11.12
C GLN A 28 12.71 -4.55 11.42
N PRO A 29 12.19 -3.90 12.47
CA PRO A 29 10.75 -3.91 12.75
C PRO A 29 9.93 -3.50 11.52
N GLY A 30 8.82 -4.19 11.29
CA GLY A 30 7.93 -3.88 10.16
C GLY A 30 8.39 -4.37 8.79
N TYR A 31 9.49 -5.08 8.67
CA TYR A 31 9.97 -5.64 7.40
C TYR A 31 10.04 -7.17 7.47
N SER A 32 9.38 -7.85 6.55
CA SER A 32 9.45 -9.29 6.37
C SER A 32 9.77 -9.63 4.91
N ARG A 33 10.55 -10.67 4.69
CA ARG A 33 10.89 -11.14 3.35
C ARG A 33 10.69 -12.65 3.26
N PHE A 34 9.98 -13.05 2.21
CA PHE A 34 9.69 -14.44 1.89
C PHE A 34 10.20 -14.79 0.51
N VAL A 35 10.54 -16.05 0.31
CA VAL A 35 10.56 -16.70 -0.99
C VAL A 35 9.41 -17.70 -1.00
N LEU A 36 8.45 -17.49 -1.90
CA LEU A 36 7.21 -18.28 -1.99
C LEU A 36 7.20 -19.05 -3.30
N HIS A 37 6.98 -20.36 -3.21
CA HIS A 37 6.77 -21.19 -4.39
C HIS A 37 5.31 -21.13 -4.83
N SER A 38 5.07 -20.89 -6.11
CA SER A 38 3.75 -21.01 -6.73
C SER A 38 3.68 -22.30 -7.53
N ASP A 39 2.95 -23.29 -7.06
CA ASP A 39 2.68 -24.52 -7.81
C ASP A 39 1.89 -24.22 -9.11
N ARG A 40 1.05 -23.17 -9.11
CA ARG A 40 0.27 -22.70 -10.26
C ARG A 40 1.16 -22.25 -11.43
N ILE A 41 2.27 -21.57 -11.12
CA ILE A 41 3.18 -20.99 -12.12
C ILE A 41 4.43 -21.86 -12.28
N GLY A 42 4.75 -22.71 -11.29
CA GLY A 42 5.91 -23.59 -11.29
C GLY A 42 7.22 -22.85 -11.03
N ARG A 43 7.18 -21.75 -10.22
CA ARG A 43 8.39 -20.99 -9.87
C ARG A 43 8.26 -20.24 -8.54
N ASP A 44 9.39 -19.74 -8.06
CA ASP A 44 9.50 -18.98 -6.84
C ASP A 44 9.39 -17.47 -7.10
N PHE A 45 8.78 -16.77 -6.14
CA PHE A 45 8.68 -15.32 -6.11
C PHE A 45 9.30 -14.77 -4.82
N THR A 46 9.96 -13.63 -4.91
CA THR A 46 10.31 -12.86 -3.71
C THR A 46 9.13 -11.96 -3.34
N VAL A 47 8.74 -12.02 -2.07
CA VAL A 47 7.69 -11.16 -1.52
C VAL A 47 8.25 -10.46 -0.31
N THR A 48 8.29 -9.12 -0.36
CA THR A 48 8.63 -8.32 0.82
C THR A 48 7.39 -7.64 1.34
N VAL A 49 7.22 -7.65 2.65
CA VAL A 49 6.09 -7.03 3.33
C VAL A 49 6.61 -5.96 4.26
N ASN A 50 6.22 -4.74 4.00
CA ASN A 50 6.49 -3.60 4.87
C ASN A 50 5.20 -3.21 5.58
N THR A 51 5.20 -3.29 6.91
CA THR A 51 4.10 -2.83 7.76
C THR A 51 4.43 -1.46 8.33
N PRO A 52 3.44 -0.55 8.42
CA PRO A 52 3.66 0.71 9.12
C PRO A 52 3.98 0.46 10.59
N GLY A 53 4.65 1.42 11.24
CA GLY A 53 4.94 1.35 12.66
C GLY A 53 3.65 1.32 13.51
N ALA A 54 3.74 0.79 14.71
CA ALA A 54 2.62 0.72 15.67
C ALA A 54 2.01 2.11 16.00
N ILE A 55 2.72 3.17 15.67
CA ILE A 55 2.28 4.56 15.72
C ILE A 55 1.11 4.86 14.75
N ALA A 56 1.07 4.21 13.60
CA ALA A 56 0.17 4.59 12.51
C ALA A 56 -1.23 3.97 12.64
N PHE A 57 -1.42 2.92 13.45
CA PHE A 57 -2.70 2.21 13.55
C PHE A 57 -2.96 1.67 14.96
N LEU A 58 -4.22 1.35 15.24
CA LEU A 58 -4.63 0.82 16.55
C LEU A 58 -4.41 -0.70 16.63
N PRO A 59 -4.12 -1.26 17.83
CA PRO A 59 -4.08 -2.69 18.04
C PRO A 59 -5.37 -3.36 17.57
N GLY A 60 -5.24 -4.45 16.80
CA GLY A 60 -6.38 -5.19 16.22
C GLY A 60 -7.02 -4.54 14.98
N GLN A 61 -6.60 -3.36 14.58
CA GLN A 61 -7.07 -2.73 13.35
C GLN A 61 -6.57 -3.50 12.12
N LYS A 62 -7.48 -3.76 11.18
CA LYS A 62 -7.12 -4.26 9.84
C LYS A 62 -6.71 -3.09 8.96
N LEU A 63 -5.68 -3.28 8.15
CA LEU A 63 -5.10 -2.26 7.28
C LEU A 63 -5.30 -2.61 5.81
N PRO A 64 -5.51 -1.63 4.94
CA PRO A 64 -5.38 -1.82 3.51
C PRO A 64 -4.03 -2.46 3.15
N ALA A 65 -3.99 -3.20 2.04
CA ALA A 65 -2.75 -3.77 1.52
C ALA A 65 -2.50 -3.33 0.07
N ILE A 66 -1.32 -2.75 -0.21
CA ILE A 66 -0.90 -2.37 -1.56
C ILE A 66 0.02 -3.46 -2.11
N TYR A 67 -0.42 -4.12 -3.17
CA TYR A 67 0.36 -5.13 -3.90
C TYR A 67 1.15 -4.44 -5.00
N ALA A 68 2.44 -4.21 -4.77
CA ALA A 68 3.34 -3.52 -5.68
C ALA A 68 4.12 -4.53 -6.53
N LEU A 69 3.90 -4.49 -7.84
CA LEU A 69 4.58 -5.35 -8.81
C LEU A 69 6.04 -4.91 -9.04
N ASP A 70 6.84 -5.76 -9.67
CA ASP A 70 8.27 -5.52 -9.94
C ASP A 70 9.09 -5.17 -8.68
N SER A 71 8.78 -5.80 -7.55
CA SER A 71 9.35 -5.49 -6.22
C SER A 71 9.18 -4.02 -5.81
N GLY A 72 8.23 -3.29 -6.44
CA GLY A 72 8.04 -1.85 -6.24
C GLY A 72 9.30 -1.04 -6.55
N TYR A 73 10.19 -1.56 -7.40
CA TYR A 73 11.53 -1.01 -7.69
C TYR A 73 12.35 -0.68 -6.42
N GLY A 74 12.08 -1.38 -5.31
CA GLY A 74 12.71 -1.12 -4.01
C GLY A 74 12.25 0.17 -3.31
N LEU A 75 11.33 0.93 -3.91
CA LEU A 75 10.87 2.23 -3.40
C LEU A 75 9.48 2.17 -2.76
N ALA A 76 8.58 1.38 -3.31
CA ALA A 76 7.17 1.35 -2.85
C ALA A 76 7.03 1.00 -1.36
N GLY A 77 7.77 0.01 -0.89
CA GLY A 77 7.75 -0.42 0.52
C GLY A 77 8.20 0.69 1.48
N PRO A 78 9.46 1.17 1.40
CA PRO A 78 9.96 2.22 2.28
C PRO A 78 9.16 3.52 2.22
N GLN A 79 8.81 4.00 1.02
CA GLN A 79 8.02 5.22 0.86
C GLN A 79 6.60 5.05 1.41
N GLY A 80 5.96 3.90 1.19
CA GLY A 80 4.64 3.61 1.73
C GLY A 80 4.61 3.59 3.25
N VAL A 81 5.67 3.08 3.91
CA VAL A 81 5.83 3.14 5.37
C VAL A 81 5.94 4.59 5.84
N VAL A 82 6.77 5.42 5.19
CA VAL A 82 6.90 6.85 5.54
C VAL A 82 5.56 7.55 5.39
N LEU A 83 4.86 7.39 4.25
CA LEU A 83 3.55 8.01 4.02
C LEU A 83 2.51 7.57 5.06
N SER A 84 2.53 6.28 5.45
CA SER A 84 1.64 5.74 6.49
C SER A 84 1.95 6.33 7.86
N ASN A 85 3.23 6.36 8.25
CA ASN A 85 3.64 6.80 9.58
C ASN A 85 3.49 8.31 9.79
N THR A 86 3.61 9.10 8.71
CA THR A 86 3.43 10.55 8.76
C THR A 86 1.98 11.00 8.58
N GLY A 87 1.06 10.08 8.34
CA GLY A 87 -0.35 10.40 8.08
C GLY A 87 -0.60 11.06 6.71
N ALA A 88 0.38 11.00 5.79
CA ALA A 88 0.22 11.50 4.42
C ALA A 88 -0.71 10.61 3.59
N MET A 89 -0.94 9.38 4.02
CA MET A 89 -1.94 8.45 3.50
C MET A 89 -2.57 7.67 4.65
N GLU A 90 -3.66 6.96 4.37
CA GLU A 90 -4.15 5.95 5.30
C GLU A 90 -3.09 4.87 5.52
N PRO A 91 -2.81 4.46 6.78
CA PRO A 91 -1.82 3.43 7.06
C PRO A 91 -2.11 2.15 6.29
N ALA A 92 -1.09 1.61 5.59
CA ALA A 92 -1.24 0.44 4.75
C ALA A 92 -0.04 -0.50 4.84
N ILE A 93 -0.30 -1.78 4.63
CA ILE A 93 0.72 -2.80 4.41
C ILE A 93 1.18 -2.74 2.96
N ILE A 94 2.47 -2.70 2.69
CA ILE A 94 3.01 -2.70 1.34
C ILE A 94 3.62 -4.07 1.04
N VAL A 95 3.01 -4.78 0.11
CA VAL A 95 3.42 -6.11 -0.35
C VAL A 95 4.10 -5.97 -1.70
N SER A 96 5.42 -6.02 -1.74
CA SER A 96 6.18 -5.92 -2.98
C SER A 96 6.46 -7.32 -3.53
N VAL A 97 5.96 -7.60 -4.73
CA VAL A 97 6.08 -8.88 -5.42
C VAL A 97 7.12 -8.79 -6.52
N GLY A 98 8.08 -9.68 -6.50
CA GLY A 98 9.17 -9.68 -7.48
C GLY A 98 9.76 -11.06 -7.71
N TYR A 99 10.92 -11.07 -8.34
CA TYR A 99 11.59 -12.26 -8.82
C TYR A 99 12.91 -12.48 -8.09
N LEU A 100 13.39 -13.71 -8.06
CA LEU A 100 14.72 -14.01 -7.53
C LEU A 100 15.82 -13.36 -8.39
N PRO A 101 17.02 -13.15 -7.82
CA PRO A 101 18.17 -12.66 -8.59
C PRO A 101 18.39 -13.48 -9.87
N GLY A 102 18.59 -12.82 -11.00
CA GLY A 102 18.73 -13.43 -12.31
C GLY A 102 17.42 -13.85 -13.00
N GLN A 103 16.27 -13.75 -12.35
CA GLN A 103 14.97 -14.17 -12.88
C GLN A 103 14.06 -12.99 -13.28
N ALA A 104 14.54 -11.75 -13.25
CA ALA A 104 13.73 -10.56 -13.52
C ALA A 104 13.01 -10.57 -14.89
N LEU A 105 13.54 -11.30 -15.88
CA LEU A 105 12.92 -11.40 -17.21
C LEU A 105 11.60 -12.18 -17.21
N PHE A 106 11.32 -13.00 -16.19
CA PHE A 106 10.00 -13.66 -16.08
C PHE A 106 8.84 -12.66 -15.98
N ARG A 107 9.10 -11.42 -15.54
CA ARG A 107 8.10 -10.36 -15.61
C ARG A 107 7.48 -10.17 -16.99
N ASN A 108 8.27 -10.39 -18.05
CA ASN A 108 7.79 -10.26 -19.43
C ASN A 108 6.78 -11.36 -19.79
N THR A 109 6.80 -12.50 -19.09
CA THR A 109 5.79 -13.56 -19.23
C THR A 109 4.59 -13.28 -18.33
N ASP A 110 4.83 -12.99 -17.07
CA ASP A 110 3.82 -12.96 -16.01
C ASP A 110 2.94 -11.70 -16.06
N LEU A 111 3.47 -10.57 -16.51
CA LEU A 111 2.73 -9.30 -16.53
C LEU A 111 1.98 -9.04 -17.85
N LEU A 112 2.05 -9.97 -18.82
CA LEU A 112 1.33 -9.86 -20.08
C LEU A 112 0.32 -11.03 -20.25
N HIS A 113 -0.95 -10.69 -20.39
CA HIS A 113 -2.02 -11.69 -20.60
C HIS A 113 -1.89 -12.34 -21.97
N ASN A 114 -1.51 -11.56 -22.98
CA ASN A 114 -1.33 -12.03 -24.34
C ASN A 114 0.15 -12.23 -24.68
N LYS A 115 0.41 -13.12 -25.68
CA LYS A 115 1.72 -13.18 -26.31
C LYS A 115 1.92 -11.97 -27.19
N VAL A 116 3.10 -11.38 -27.10
CA VAL A 116 3.54 -10.21 -27.88
C VAL A 116 4.79 -10.59 -28.65
N THR A 117 4.83 -10.23 -29.94
CA THR A 117 6.07 -10.31 -30.73
C THR A 117 6.57 -8.90 -30.98
N ASP A 118 7.74 -8.59 -30.45
CA ASP A 118 8.39 -7.28 -30.60
C ASP A 118 9.87 -7.49 -30.90
N HIS A 119 10.36 -6.79 -31.92
CA HIS A 119 11.76 -6.94 -32.40
C HIS A 119 12.23 -8.38 -32.62
N GLY A 120 11.35 -9.27 -33.12
CA GLY A 120 11.67 -10.67 -33.40
C GLY A 120 11.66 -11.59 -32.17
N ALA A 121 11.42 -11.09 -30.97
CA ALA A 121 11.24 -11.89 -29.77
C ALA A 121 9.75 -12.04 -29.42
N THR A 122 9.32 -13.25 -29.05
CA THR A 122 7.95 -13.51 -28.57
C THR A 122 7.99 -13.82 -27.08
N TYR A 123 7.17 -13.12 -26.32
CA TYR A 123 7.06 -13.24 -24.87
C TYR A 123 5.62 -12.99 -24.40
N GLY A 124 5.33 -13.16 -23.10
CA GLY A 124 3.98 -12.97 -22.55
C GLY A 124 3.16 -14.26 -22.49
N GLY A 125 1.87 -14.08 -22.20
CA GLY A 125 0.89 -15.17 -22.11
C GLY A 125 0.75 -15.82 -20.74
N GLY A 126 1.48 -15.36 -19.72
CA GLY A 126 1.38 -15.84 -18.34
C GLY A 126 0.48 -15.02 -17.43
N GLY A 127 -0.05 -13.88 -17.92
CA GLY A 127 -0.77 -12.90 -17.07
C GLY A 127 -1.97 -13.49 -16.34
N ALA A 128 -2.75 -14.34 -16.96
CA ALA A 128 -3.91 -14.96 -16.31
C ALA A 128 -3.49 -15.88 -15.14
N ALA A 129 -2.39 -16.64 -15.29
CA ALA A 129 -1.87 -17.47 -14.21
C ALA A 129 -1.31 -16.61 -13.06
N PHE A 130 -0.64 -15.51 -13.41
CA PHE A 130 -0.11 -14.58 -12.40
C PHE A 130 -1.24 -13.79 -11.69
N GLU A 131 -2.32 -13.45 -12.39
CA GLU A 131 -3.52 -12.86 -11.76
C GLU A 131 -4.13 -13.84 -10.75
N ALA A 132 -4.32 -15.10 -11.13
CA ALA A 132 -4.82 -16.12 -10.22
C ALA A 132 -3.88 -16.34 -9.02
N PHE A 133 -2.54 -16.36 -9.24
CA PHE A 133 -1.57 -16.39 -8.14
C PHE A 133 -1.75 -15.22 -7.17
N LEU A 134 -1.90 -14.00 -7.69
CA LEU A 134 -2.11 -12.82 -6.82
C LEU A 134 -3.41 -12.91 -6.03
N LEU A 135 -4.52 -13.26 -6.69
CA LEU A 135 -5.86 -13.20 -6.10
C LEU A 135 -6.18 -14.40 -5.22
N GLU A 136 -5.76 -15.60 -5.62
CA GLU A 136 -6.19 -16.85 -5.01
C GLU A 136 -5.14 -17.46 -4.08
N ASP A 137 -3.85 -17.12 -4.27
CA ASP A 137 -2.76 -17.69 -3.49
C ASP A 137 -2.10 -16.63 -2.59
N LEU A 138 -1.62 -15.50 -3.16
CA LEU A 138 -0.84 -14.52 -2.41
C LEU A 138 -1.70 -13.66 -1.46
N LYS A 139 -2.85 -13.14 -1.93
CA LYS A 139 -3.74 -12.34 -1.06
C LYS A 139 -4.14 -13.13 0.19
N PRO A 140 -4.66 -14.37 0.11
CA PRO A 140 -4.97 -15.18 1.29
C PRO A 140 -3.77 -15.44 2.20
N PHE A 141 -2.57 -15.65 1.64
CA PHE A 141 -1.34 -15.81 2.43
C PHE A 141 -1.03 -14.56 3.26
N ILE A 142 -1.12 -13.37 2.66
CA ILE A 142 -0.88 -12.09 3.34
C ILE A 142 -1.96 -11.84 4.42
N GLU A 143 -3.22 -12.08 4.10
CA GLU A 143 -4.36 -11.89 5.00
C GLU A 143 -4.31 -12.82 6.22
N ALA A 144 -3.74 -14.01 6.08
CA ALA A 144 -3.54 -14.95 7.18
C ALA A 144 -2.36 -14.58 8.09
N LYS A 145 -1.31 -13.96 7.56
CA LYS A 145 -0.08 -13.63 8.31
C LYS A 145 -0.04 -12.20 8.87
N PHE A 146 -0.73 -11.27 8.24
CA PHE A 146 -0.68 -9.85 8.57
C PHE A 146 -2.09 -9.30 8.82
N PRO A 147 -2.24 -8.18 9.53
CA PRO A 147 -3.54 -7.55 9.78
C PRO A 147 -4.10 -6.87 8.53
N ALA A 148 -4.07 -7.55 7.39
CA ALA A 148 -4.58 -7.03 6.12
C ALA A 148 -6.11 -7.09 6.06
N ASP A 149 -6.73 -6.04 5.47
CA ASP A 149 -8.17 -5.99 5.18
C ASP A 149 -8.41 -6.55 3.77
N PRO A 150 -9.10 -7.71 3.64
CA PRO A 150 -9.38 -8.31 2.34
C PRO A 150 -10.15 -7.41 1.38
N ALA A 151 -11.02 -6.55 1.91
CA ALA A 151 -11.87 -5.65 1.13
C ALA A 151 -11.13 -4.40 0.62
N ARG A 152 -9.93 -4.13 1.14
CA ARG A 152 -9.23 -2.87 0.89
C ARG A 152 -7.83 -3.10 0.33
N SER A 153 -7.72 -3.97 -0.67
CA SER A 153 -6.47 -4.21 -1.38
C SER A 153 -6.33 -3.28 -2.59
N VAL A 154 -5.10 -2.87 -2.89
CA VAL A 154 -4.74 -1.99 -4.00
C VAL A 154 -3.71 -2.71 -4.87
N LEU A 155 -3.87 -2.63 -6.19
CA LEU A 155 -2.88 -3.11 -7.16
C LEU A 155 -2.08 -1.94 -7.72
N PHE A 156 -0.77 -2.00 -7.58
CA PHE A 156 0.17 -0.99 -8.06
C PHE A 156 1.11 -1.59 -9.10
N GLY A 157 1.11 -0.99 -10.30
CA GLY A 157 1.98 -1.42 -11.38
C GLY A 157 2.47 -0.27 -12.25
N HIS A 158 3.66 -0.46 -12.84
CA HIS A 158 4.30 0.46 -13.76
C HIS A 158 4.75 -0.29 -15.01
N SER A 159 4.66 0.34 -16.20
CA SER A 159 5.08 -0.28 -17.46
C SER A 159 4.25 -1.54 -17.79
N PHE A 160 4.86 -2.71 -17.92
CA PHE A 160 4.13 -3.98 -18.01
C PHE A 160 3.31 -4.27 -16.73
N GLY A 161 3.79 -3.84 -15.56
CA GLY A 161 2.99 -3.90 -14.33
C GLY A 161 1.76 -2.99 -14.40
N GLY A 162 1.88 -1.81 -15.03
CA GLY A 162 0.74 -0.92 -15.29
C GLY A 162 -0.24 -1.52 -16.31
N LEU A 163 0.26 -2.18 -17.35
CA LEU A 163 -0.55 -2.95 -18.30
C LEU A 163 -1.30 -4.08 -17.55
N PHE A 164 -0.59 -4.84 -16.71
CA PHE A 164 -1.18 -5.90 -15.90
C PHE A 164 -2.30 -5.38 -15.00
N ALA A 165 -2.06 -4.28 -14.27
CA ALA A 165 -3.08 -3.68 -13.41
C ALA A 165 -4.33 -3.23 -14.20
N ALA A 166 -4.13 -2.69 -15.40
CA ALA A 166 -5.23 -2.32 -16.29
C ALA A 166 -5.98 -3.55 -16.85
N ASN A 167 -5.28 -4.66 -17.10
CA ASN A 167 -5.91 -5.93 -17.51
C ASN A 167 -6.75 -6.52 -16.37
N VAL A 168 -6.23 -6.56 -15.13
CA VAL A 168 -7.00 -7.02 -13.97
C VAL A 168 -8.26 -6.17 -13.77
N PHE A 169 -8.15 -4.83 -13.92
CA PHE A 169 -9.32 -3.96 -13.89
C PHE A 169 -10.32 -4.30 -15.01
N ALA A 170 -9.84 -4.58 -16.21
CA ALA A 170 -10.70 -4.92 -17.34
C ALA A 170 -11.43 -6.26 -17.16
N ASP A 171 -10.81 -7.22 -16.50
CA ASP A 171 -11.38 -8.56 -16.29
C ASP A 171 -12.28 -8.60 -15.03
N LYS A 172 -11.82 -7.99 -13.94
CA LYS A 172 -12.50 -8.01 -12.62
C LYS A 172 -12.28 -6.65 -11.92
N PRO A 173 -13.04 -5.59 -12.27
CA PRO A 173 -12.80 -4.26 -11.70
C PRO A 173 -12.90 -4.20 -10.18
N ASP A 174 -13.68 -5.10 -9.56
CA ASP A 174 -13.87 -5.23 -8.12
C ASP A 174 -12.84 -6.15 -7.42
N ALA A 175 -11.89 -6.74 -8.15
CA ALA A 175 -10.82 -7.56 -7.56
C ALA A 175 -9.94 -6.77 -6.58
N PHE A 176 -9.84 -5.46 -6.80
CA PHE A 176 -9.13 -4.54 -5.92
C PHE A 176 -9.98 -3.28 -5.62
N TYR A 177 -9.81 -2.77 -4.42
CA TYR A 177 -10.38 -1.49 -3.99
C TYR A 177 -9.83 -0.32 -4.79
N GLY A 178 -8.55 -0.40 -5.19
CA GLY A 178 -7.90 0.64 -5.96
C GLY A 178 -6.82 0.12 -6.91
N TYR A 179 -6.52 0.93 -7.90
CA TYR A 179 -5.54 0.63 -8.95
C TYR A 179 -4.62 1.82 -9.17
N ILE A 180 -3.31 1.58 -9.20
CA ILE A 180 -2.32 2.57 -9.60
C ILE A 180 -1.67 2.06 -10.88
N ILE A 181 -1.94 2.77 -11.97
CA ILE A 181 -1.59 2.38 -13.34
C ILE A 181 -0.60 3.42 -13.87
N GLY A 182 0.70 3.15 -13.72
CA GLY A 182 1.78 4.02 -14.18
C GLY A 182 2.29 3.58 -15.54
N SER A 183 2.36 4.49 -16.51
CA SER A 183 2.92 4.28 -17.86
C SER A 183 2.59 2.91 -18.44
N ALA A 184 1.30 2.55 -18.44
CA ALA A 184 0.86 1.25 -18.92
C ALA A 184 1.31 1.00 -20.36
N SER A 185 1.98 -0.13 -20.61
CA SER A 185 2.43 -0.55 -21.94
C SER A 185 1.26 -1.06 -22.79
N ALA A 186 0.21 -0.24 -22.95
CA ALA A 186 -1.04 -0.60 -23.64
C ALA A 186 -0.83 -1.00 -25.10
N TRP A 187 0.30 -0.63 -25.69
CA TRP A 187 0.70 -1.04 -27.04
C TRP A 187 0.86 -2.57 -27.16
N ALA A 188 1.11 -3.26 -26.05
CA ALA A 188 1.28 -4.70 -26.02
C ALA A 188 -0.05 -5.47 -25.94
N ASP A 189 -1.19 -4.79 -25.74
CA ASP A 189 -2.54 -5.37 -25.79
C ASP A 189 -3.51 -4.43 -26.53
N PRO A 190 -3.66 -4.56 -27.82
CA PRO A 190 -4.54 -3.69 -28.63
C PRO A 190 -6.01 -3.72 -28.19
N ALA A 191 -6.47 -4.77 -27.52
CA ALA A 191 -7.85 -4.90 -27.05
C ALA A 191 -8.08 -4.25 -25.67
N LEU A 192 -7.03 -3.93 -24.92
CA LEU A 192 -7.10 -3.47 -23.53
C LEU A 192 -8.06 -2.30 -23.35
N ILE A 193 -7.90 -1.24 -24.14
CA ILE A 193 -8.67 0.01 -23.97
C ILE A 193 -10.17 -0.26 -24.14
N ALA A 194 -10.55 -1.09 -25.12
CA ALA A 194 -11.94 -1.46 -25.33
C ALA A 194 -12.49 -2.31 -24.17
N ARG A 195 -11.66 -3.24 -23.62
CA ARG A 195 -12.03 -4.05 -22.46
C ARG A 195 -12.19 -3.19 -21.20
N VAL A 196 -11.28 -2.26 -20.95
CA VAL A 196 -11.39 -1.30 -19.85
C VAL A 196 -12.65 -0.45 -19.97
N ALA A 197 -12.97 0.05 -21.18
CA ALA A 197 -14.19 0.82 -21.42
C ALA A 197 -15.48 0.01 -21.17
N ALA A 198 -15.47 -1.28 -21.47
CA ALA A 198 -16.60 -2.19 -21.20
C ALA A 198 -16.71 -2.56 -19.71
N ALA A 199 -15.60 -2.59 -18.98
CA ALA A 199 -15.55 -2.93 -17.54
C ALA A 199 -15.85 -1.72 -16.65
N ALA A 200 -15.43 -0.52 -17.02
CA ALA A 200 -15.53 0.69 -16.19
C ALA A 200 -16.96 1.01 -15.69
N PRO A 201 -18.05 0.81 -16.46
CA PRO A 201 -19.42 0.95 -15.95
C PRO A 201 -19.79 -0.05 -14.86
N LYS A 202 -19.05 -1.14 -14.70
CA LYS A 202 -19.28 -2.18 -13.68
C LYS A 202 -18.47 -1.93 -12.41
N ALA A 203 -17.69 -0.87 -12.36
CA ALA A 203 -16.95 -0.48 -11.16
C ALA A 203 -17.90 0.08 -10.10
N HIS A 204 -17.56 -0.13 -8.83
CA HIS A 204 -18.38 0.23 -7.67
C HIS A 204 -17.61 1.10 -6.66
N GLY A 205 -16.99 2.18 -7.14
CA GLY A 205 -16.22 3.10 -6.31
C GLY A 205 -14.71 2.84 -6.34
N GLN A 206 -14.20 2.08 -7.32
CA GLN A 206 -12.77 1.83 -7.46
C GLN A 206 -11.99 3.13 -7.66
N ARG A 207 -10.95 3.31 -6.85
CA ARG A 207 -10.07 4.47 -6.93
C ARG A 207 -8.94 4.16 -7.93
N VAL A 208 -8.84 4.95 -8.98
CA VAL A 208 -7.85 4.74 -10.04
C VAL A 208 -6.91 5.94 -10.12
N TYR A 209 -5.61 5.69 -10.01
CA TYR A 209 -4.57 6.65 -10.30
C TYR A 209 -3.87 6.28 -11.61
N LEU A 210 -4.03 7.10 -12.64
CA LEU A 210 -3.51 6.86 -13.97
C LEU A 210 -2.43 7.90 -14.32
N THR A 211 -1.24 7.47 -14.72
CA THR A 211 -0.14 8.40 -15.00
C THR A 211 0.72 8.02 -16.19
N VAL A 212 1.45 9.03 -16.70
CA VAL A 212 2.50 8.86 -17.72
C VAL A 212 3.50 10.03 -17.61
N GLY A 213 4.76 9.80 -17.95
CA GLY A 213 5.75 10.86 -18.12
C GLY A 213 5.54 11.59 -19.45
N GLU A 214 5.66 12.92 -19.48
CA GLU A 214 5.44 13.73 -20.69
C GLU A 214 6.35 13.30 -21.86
N LYS A 215 7.62 12.95 -21.57
CA LYS A 215 8.56 12.55 -22.62
C LYS A 215 8.29 11.18 -23.24
N GLU A 216 7.36 10.42 -22.66
CA GLU A 216 6.93 9.13 -23.21
C GLU A 216 5.97 9.25 -24.43
N GLY A 217 5.55 10.48 -24.73
CA GLY A 217 4.81 10.83 -25.96
C GLY A 217 5.69 11.12 -27.17
N ALA A 218 7.03 11.19 -26.99
CA ALA A 218 7.94 11.36 -28.12
C ALA A 218 7.83 10.13 -29.04
N GLY A 219 7.63 10.38 -30.32
CA GLY A 219 7.40 9.32 -31.31
C GLY A 219 8.49 8.24 -31.31
N LYS A 220 8.09 7.01 -31.54
CA LYS A 220 9.02 5.89 -31.70
C LYS A 220 9.68 5.95 -33.09
N PRO A 221 11.00 5.67 -33.21
CA PRO A 221 11.60 5.39 -34.51
C PRO A 221 10.84 4.23 -35.17
N GLY A 222 10.35 4.44 -36.42
CA GLY A 222 9.57 3.44 -37.15
C GLY A 222 8.04 3.50 -36.92
N GLY A 223 7.55 4.43 -36.11
CA GLY A 223 6.13 4.59 -35.78
C GLY A 223 5.62 3.64 -34.71
N GLY A 224 4.31 3.64 -34.50
CA GLY A 224 3.62 2.81 -33.49
C GLY A 224 3.09 3.62 -32.31
N SER A 225 2.25 2.98 -31.50
CA SER A 225 1.63 3.58 -30.31
C SER A 225 2.67 3.89 -29.23
N THR A 226 2.58 5.09 -28.65
CA THR A 226 3.40 5.53 -27.52
C THR A 226 2.75 5.18 -26.19
N MET A 227 3.49 5.35 -25.08
CA MET A 227 2.91 5.23 -23.73
C MET A 227 1.83 6.29 -23.50
N THR A 228 2.02 7.49 -24.06
CA THR A 228 1.02 8.58 -23.98
C THR A 228 -0.26 8.24 -24.73
N ASP A 229 -0.19 7.54 -25.86
CA ASP A 229 -1.38 7.06 -26.56
C ASP A 229 -2.17 6.06 -25.70
N GLY A 230 -1.46 5.13 -25.06
CA GLY A 230 -2.07 4.20 -24.09
C GLY A 230 -2.73 4.92 -22.92
N TYR A 231 -2.03 5.90 -22.33
CA TYR A 231 -2.58 6.75 -21.27
C TYR A 231 -3.85 7.48 -21.72
N ASN A 232 -3.84 8.11 -22.88
CA ASN A 232 -5.00 8.86 -23.42
C ASN A 232 -6.20 7.93 -23.68
N GLY A 233 -5.94 6.72 -24.19
CA GLY A 233 -6.96 5.71 -24.39
C GLY A 233 -7.60 5.26 -23.08
N LEU A 234 -6.80 4.93 -22.08
CA LEU A 234 -7.27 4.55 -20.75
C LEU A 234 -8.00 5.71 -20.05
N LEU A 235 -7.46 6.93 -20.14
CA LEU A 235 -8.12 8.13 -19.63
C LEU A 235 -9.52 8.30 -20.22
N LYS A 236 -9.66 8.16 -21.53
CA LYS A 236 -10.95 8.25 -22.22
C LYS A 236 -11.92 7.15 -21.76
N ALA A 237 -11.44 5.95 -21.54
CA ALA A 237 -12.24 4.81 -21.08
C ALA A 237 -12.77 4.96 -19.64
N LEU A 238 -11.97 5.57 -18.76
CA LEU A 238 -12.26 5.66 -17.32
C LEU A 238 -12.94 6.98 -16.90
N LYS A 239 -12.71 8.07 -17.67
CA LYS A 239 -13.20 9.40 -17.31
C LYS A 239 -14.73 9.48 -17.34
N GLY A 240 -15.30 10.01 -16.24
CA GLY A 240 -16.76 10.21 -16.13
C GLY A 240 -17.56 8.95 -15.84
N GLN A 241 -16.90 7.83 -15.57
CA GLN A 241 -17.60 6.59 -15.16
C GLN A 241 -18.04 6.71 -13.70
N PRO A 242 -19.33 6.55 -13.39
CA PRO A 242 -19.89 6.82 -12.05
C PRO A 242 -19.24 5.97 -10.94
N GLY A 243 -18.83 4.74 -11.26
CA GLY A 243 -18.20 3.82 -10.30
C GLY A 243 -16.67 3.96 -10.20
N VAL A 244 -16.05 4.96 -10.87
CA VAL A 244 -14.60 5.15 -10.89
C VAL A 244 -14.22 6.51 -10.30
N ILE A 245 -13.44 6.50 -9.24
CA ILE A 245 -12.85 7.71 -8.65
C ILE A 245 -11.47 7.91 -9.26
N LEU A 246 -11.42 8.62 -10.39
CA LEU A 246 -10.23 8.77 -11.22
C LEU A 246 -9.44 10.03 -10.86
N LYS A 247 -8.12 9.87 -10.68
CA LYS A 247 -7.14 10.94 -10.83
C LYS A 247 -6.16 10.56 -11.92
N ALA A 248 -5.97 11.47 -12.90
CA ALA A 248 -5.08 11.27 -14.03
C ALA A 248 -4.03 12.37 -14.06
N GLN A 249 -2.76 12.01 -14.26
CA GLN A 249 -1.63 12.93 -14.19
C GLN A 249 -0.61 12.65 -15.29
N ILE A 250 -0.23 13.71 -16.03
CA ILE A 250 0.98 13.72 -16.87
C ILE A 250 2.07 14.44 -16.10
N TYR A 251 3.19 13.78 -15.85
CA TYR A 251 4.33 14.37 -15.18
C TYR A 251 5.23 15.11 -16.17
N LYS A 252 5.21 16.46 -16.09
CA LYS A 252 5.96 17.33 -16.99
C LYS A 252 7.46 17.10 -16.90
N SER A 253 8.12 17.09 -18.05
CA SER A 253 9.56 16.89 -18.23
C SER A 253 10.10 15.55 -17.77
N GLU A 254 9.24 14.60 -17.40
CA GLU A 254 9.62 13.29 -16.90
C GLU A 254 9.63 12.22 -18.01
N THR A 255 10.50 11.23 -17.82
CA THR A 255 10.64 10.04 -18.66
C THR A 255 9.93 8.84 -18.02
N HIS A 256 10.01 7.67 -18.67
CA HIS A 256 9.41 6.41 -18.22
C HIS A 256 9.74 6.03 -16.75
N LEU A 257 10.96 6.29 -16.28
CA LEU A 257 11.38 5.92 -14.92
C LEU A 257 11.58 7.11 -13.98
N SER A 258 11.85 8.31 -14.49
CA SER A 258 12.25 9.43 -13.64
C SER A 258 11.14 9.92 -12.70
N TYR A 259 9.87 9.73 -13.06
CA TYR A 259 8.74 10.11 -12.20
C TYR A 259 8.31 9.01 -11.22
N TYR A 260 8.93 7.83 -11.24
CA TYR A 260 8.49 6.69 -10.42
C TYR A 260 8.38 7.02 -8.92
N PRO A 261 9.29 7.78 -8.28
CA PRO A 261 9.11 8.19 -6.88
C PRO A 261 7.80 8.96 -6.66
N ARG A 262 7.41 9.83 -7.62
CA ARG A 262 6.17 10.60 -7.57
C ARG A 262 4.94 9.73 -7.84
N LEU A 263 5.07 8.67 -8.63
CA LEU A 263 4.01 7.68 -8.81
C LEU A 263 3.60 7.07 -7.46
N VAL A 264 4.56 6.80 -6.58
CA VAL A 264 4.30 6.32 -5.21
C VAL A 264 3.71 7.43 -4.35
N THR A 265 4.39 8.58 -4.25
CA THR A 265 4.02 9.65 -3.30
C THR A 265 2.70 10.34 -3.63
N ASP A 266 2.30 10.36 -4.90
CA ASP A 266 1.02 10.96 -5.32
C ASP A 266 -0.08 9.91 -5.49
N GLY A 267 0.28 8.67 -5.88
CA GLY A 267 -0.67 7.59 -6.16
C GLY A 267 -1.21 6.93 -4.89
N PHE A 268 -0.33 6.62 -3.93
CA PHE A 268 -0.75 5.98 -2.67
C PHE A 268 -1.76 6.83 -1.91
N PRO A 269 -1.53 8.15 -1.67
CA PRO A 269 -2.53 9.00 -1.02
C PRO A 269 -3.82 9.20 -1.83
N HIS A 270 -3.78 9.03 -3.15
CA HIS A 270 -5.01 9.08 -3.94
C HIS A 270 -5.89 7.84 -3.72
N VAL A 271 -5.30 6.65 -3.76
CA VAL A 271 -6.06 5.39 -3.60
C VAL A 271 -6.40 5.09 -2.15
N LEU A 272 -5.54 5.51 -1.23
CA LEU A 272 -5.73 5.42 0.22
C LEU A 272 -5.54 6.82 0.82
N PRO A 273 -6.54 7.70 0.65
CA PRO A 273 -6.41 9.06 1.16
C PRO A 273 -6.19 9.03 2.67
N PRO A 274 -5.43 10.01 3.20
CA PRO A 274 -5.32 10.15 4.64
C PRO A 274 -6.73 10.12 5.21
N GLY A 275 -6.92 9.35 6.27
CA GLY A 275 -8.13 9.40 7.06
C GLY A 275 -8.45 10.86 7.38
N ALA A 276 -9.68 11.17 7.81
CA ALA A 276 -10.03 12.54 8.16
C ALA A 276 -8.83 13.19 8.84
N PRO A 277 -8.28 14.30 8.30
CA PRO A 277 -6.99 14.87 8.70
C PRO A 277 -6.95 14.81 10.20
N LEU A 278 -5.87 14.22 10.76
CA LEU A 278 -5.68 14.00 12.20
C LEU A 278 -6.52 15.05 12.88
N GLY A 279 -7.71 14.63 13.33
CA GLY A 279 -8.91 15.48 13.35
C GLY A 279 -8.58 16.77 14.07
N ALA A 280 -8.93 17.90 13.54
CA ALA A 280 -8.45 19.22 13.93
C ALA A 280 -7.78 19.15 15.30
N TYR A 281 -6.45 18.90 15.31
CA TYR A 281 -5.70 18.71 16.54
C TYR A 281 -6.02 19.90 17.42
N GLN A 282 -6.56 19.62 18.57
CA GLN A 282 -6.79 20.66 19.53
C GLN A 282 -5.43 21.06 20.07
N ALA A 283 -4.93 22.16 19.58
CA ALA A 283 -3.72 22.78 20.13
C ALA A 283 -3.92 23.16 21.61
N ARG A 284 -5.16 23.27 22.06
CA ARG A 284 -5.54 23.53 23.44
C ARG A 284 -6.67 22.61 23.88
N LEU A 285 -6.43 21.84 24.90
CA LEU A 285 -7.43 21.03 25.60
C LEU A 285 -8.02 21.81 26.78
N PRO A 286 -9.27 21.52 27.19
CA PRO A 286 -9.79 22.00 28.47
C PRO A 286 -8.87 21.58 29.62
N ASP A 287 -8.65 22.49 30.57
CA ASP A 287 -7.74 22.27 31.69
C ASP A 287 -8.03 20.98 32.48
N ALA A 288 -9.30 20.66 32.68
CA ALA A 288 -9.71 19.41 33.31
C ALA A 288 -9.28 18.14 32.51
N THR A 289 -9.23 18.26 31.18
CA THR A 289 -8.76 17.17 30.31
C THR A 289 -7.25 17.04 30.37
N MET A 290 -6.53 18.17 30.35
CA MET A 290 -5.06 18.18 30.45
C MET A 290 -4.58 17.62 31.77
N ALA A 291 -5.23 17.94 32.87
CA ALA A 291 -4.91 17.43 34.23
C ALA A 291 -4.88 15.90 34.30
N LYS A 292 -5.60 15.21 33.41
CA LYS A 292 -5.59 13.75 33.30
C LYS A 292 -4.21 13.21 32.88
N TYR A 293 -3.48 13.92 32.05
CA TYR A 293 -2.21 13.48 31.45
C TYR A 293 -0.99 14.07 32.16
N VAL A 294 -1.13 15.25 32.74
CA VAL A 294 -0.03 15.92 33.49
C VAL A 294 0.45 15.05 34.64
N GLY A 295 1.76 14.92 34.78
CA GLY A 295 2.39 14.15 35.83
C GLY A 295 3.76 13.61 35.45
N ASP A 296 4.34 12.88 36.39
CA ASP A 296 5.63 12.22 36.22
C ASP A 296 5.43 10.75 35.84
N TYR A 297 6.31 10.29 34.98
CA TYR A 297 6.34 8.95 34.43
C TYR A 297 7.78 8.44 34.42
N ARG A 298 7.96 7.14 34.33
CA ARG A 298 9.28 6.50 34.26
C ARG A 298 9.37 5.57 33.07
N LEU A 299 10.40 5.79 32.27
CA LEU A 299 10.73 4.93 31.13
C LEU A 299 11.35 3.60 31.58
N PRO A 300 11.34 2.55 30.75
CA PRO A 300 11.89 1.24 31.09
C PRO A 300 13.38 1.27 31.44
N ASP A 301 14.13 2.21 30.89
CA ASP A 301 15.55 2.42 31.18
C ASP A 301 15.82 3.27 32.44
N GLY A 302 14.76 3.62 33.18
CA GLY A 302 14.85 4.39 34.43
C GLY A 302 14.87 5.91 34.24
N ARG A 303 14.91 6.42 32.99
CA ARG A 303 14.87 7.88 32.75
C ARG A 303 13.52 8.47 33.14
N PRO A 304 13.51 9.67 33.75
CA PRO A 304 12.28 10.38 33.98
C PRO A 304 11.68 10.89 32.66
N PHE A 305 10.37 10.78 32.59
CA PHE A 305 9.52 11.36 31.56
C PHE A 305 8.41 12.12 32.24
N SER A 306 8.15 13.36 31.89
CA SER A 306 7.06 14.13 32.49
C SER A 306 6.19 14.78 31.43
N ILE A 307 4.92 14.96 31.76
CA ILE A 307 3.95 15.70 30.99
C ILE A 307 3.60 16.98 31.75
N THR A 308 3.78 18.10 31.10
CA THR A 308 3.50 19.43 31.67
C THR A 308 2.60 20.27 30.78
N THR A 309 2.09 21.37 31.30
CA THR A 309 1.40 22.40 30.52
C THR A 309 2.17 23.71 30.55
N ASP A 310 2.06 24.49 29.49
CA ASP A 310 2.50 25.89 29.47
C ASP A 310 1.37 26.86 29.92
N LYS A 311 1.69 28.13 29.95
CA LYS A 311 0.74 29.20 30.34
C LYS A 311 -0.40 29.42 29.34
N GLU A 312 -0.22 28.92 28.11
CA GLU A 312 -1.15 29.05 26.99
C GLU A 312 -2.06 27.84 26.87
N GLY A 313 -1.82 26.80 27.71
CA GLY A 313 -2.59 25.56 27.75
C GLY A 313 -2.12 24.54 26.68
N GLY A 314 -0.87 24.64 26.25
CA GLY A 314 -0.21 23.60 25.45
C GLY A 314 0.25 22.44 26.34
N LEU A 315 0.20 21.22 25.83
CA LEU A 315 0.70 20.03 26.51
C LEU A 315 2.09 19.66 25.97
N TYR A 316 3.03 19.37 26.86
CA TYR A 316 4.42 19.06 26.50
C TYR A 316 4.93 17.80 27.20
N GLY A 317 5.62 16.97 26.41
CA GLY A 317 6.39 15.83 26.92
C GLY A 317 7.86 16.23 27.15
N HIS A 318 8.41 15.81 28.27
CA HIS A 318 9.81 16.05 28.65
C HIS A 318 10.51 14.71 28.92
N VAL A 319 11.54 14.42 28.17
CA VAL A 319 12.47 13.30 28.44
C VAL A 319 13.83 13.90 28.79
N ALA A 320 14.46 13.40 29.87
CA ALA A 320 15.77 13.88 30.28
C ALA A 320 16.80 13.81 29.14
N GLY A 321 17.48 14.94 28.87
CA GLY A 321 18.46 15.07 27.80
C GLY A 321 17.88 15.50 26.43
N PHE A 322 16.57 15.70 26.33
CA PHE A 322 15.89 16.18 25.12
C PHE A 322 15.13 17.47 25.38
N PRO A 323 14.98 18.35 24.36
CA PRO A 323 14.12 19.52 24.49
C PRO A 323 12.65 19.11 24.69
N PRO A 324 11.84 19.98 25.31
CA PRO A 324 10.40 19.74 25.41
C PRO A 324 9.75 19.55 24.05
N ILE A 325 8.83 18.61 23.95
CA ILE A 325 8.15 18.24 22.71
C ILE A 325 6.66 18.52 22.87
N GLY A 326 6.10 19.38 22.02
CA GLY A 326 4.66 19.68 22.00
C GLY A 326 3.83 18.45 21.63
N LEU A 327 2.73 18.25 22.35
CA LEU A 327 1.79 17.15 22.15
C LEU A 327 0.47 17.68 21.62
N LEU A 328 0.04 17.17 20.48
CA LEU A 328 -1.23 17.52 19.85
C LEU A 328 -2.18 16.32 19.90
N GLN A 329 -3.38 16.51 20.42
CA GLN A 329 -4.34 15.44 20.52
C GLN A 329 -4.89 15.05 19.15
N ASN A 330 -4.84 13.74 18.83
CA ASN A 330 -5.36 13.16 17.59
C ASN A 330 -6.40 12.04 17.82
N GLY A 331 -6.86 11.89 19.05
CA GLY A 331 -7.88 10.93 19.45
C GLY A 331 -8.08 10.88 20.96
N PRO A 332 -9.08 10.15 21.48
CA PRO A 332 -9.24 9.94 22.91
C PRO A 332 -7.96 9.34 23.50
N ASP A 333 -7.39 10.03 24.50
CA ASP A 333 -6.15 9.61 25.19
C ASP A 333 -4.92 9.41 24.26
N ARG A 334 -4.99 9.91 23.01
CA ARG A 334 -3.94 9.75 22.01
C ARG A 334 -3.46 11.10 21.51
N PHE A 335 -2.13 11.22 21.47
CA PHE A 335 -1.41 12.42 21.07
C PHE A 335 -0.31 12.06 20.06
N PHE A 336 0.04 13.01 19.23
CA PHE A 336 1.21 12.92 18.37
C PHE A 336 2.14 14.11 18.57
N THR A 337 3.39 13.94 18.15
CA THR A 337 4.41 14.99 18.20
C THR A 337 4.86 15.33 16.78
N PRO A 338 4.56 16.51 16.27
CA PRO A 338 4.86 16.84 14.85
C PRO A 338 6.35 17.04 14.56
N THR A 339 7.17 17.20 15.60
CA THR A 339 8.61 17.49 15.44
C THR A 339 9.49 16.26 15.40
N VAL A 340 9.02 15.12 15.90
CA VAL A 340 9.77 13.87 15.97
C VAL A 340 8.96 12.66 15.49
N ASP A 341 7.83 12.91 14.83
CA ASP A 341 6.95 11.89 14.26
C ASP A 341 6.69 10.72 15.23
N ALA A 342 6.29 11.02 16.46
CA ALA A 342 5.98 10.02 17.47
C ALA A 342 4.55 10.16 17.97
N ASN A 343 3.97 9.08 18.48
CA ASN A 343 2.68 9.09 19.16
C ASN A 343 2.82 8.70 20.63
N ILE A 344 1.91 9.22 21.43
CA ILE A 344 1.77 8.88 22.84
C ILE A 344 0.32 8.51 23.08
N THR A 345 0.10 7.33 23.64
CA THR A 345 -1.24 6.88 24.04
C THR A 345 -1.25 6.69 25.54
N PHE A 346 -2.16 7.36 26.24
CA PHE A 346 -2.31 7.28 27.71
C PHE A 346 -3.37 6.26 28.09
N ASP A 347 -3.16 5.62 29.24
CA ASP A 347 -4.15 4.82 29.93
C ASP A 347 -4.09 5.07 31.46
N ALA A 348 -4.83 4.28 32.23
CA ALA A 348 -4.93 4.48 33.68
C ALA A 348 -3.59 4.32 34.44
N THR A 349 -2.61 3.61 33.86
CA THR A 349 -1.35 3.24 34.53
C THR A 349 -0.13 3.94 33.95
N GLY A 350 -0.26 4.60 32.79
CA GLY A 350 0.90 5.26 32.18
C GLY A 350 0.67 5.70 30.75
N ALA A 351 1.75 5.72 29.97
CA ALA A 351 1.75 6.12 28.58
C ALA A 351 2.59 5.15 27.74
N THR A 352 2.12 4.86 26.54
CA THR A 352 2.89 4.14 25.52
C THR A 352 3.38 5.14 24.48
N LEU A 353 4.69 5.24 24.33
CA LEU A 353 5.36 6.05 23.32
C LEU A 353 5.71 5.15 22.13
N ALA A 354 5.39 5.59 20.91
CA ALA A 354 5.70 4.86 19.70
C ALA A 354 6.42 5.82 18.73
N GLY A 355 7.60 5.43 18.27
CA GLY A 355 8.41 6.21 17.31
C GLY A 355 8.20 5.76 15.87
N VAL A 356 8.75 6.53 14.92
CA VAL A 356 8.70 6.25 13.47
C VAL A 356 9.43 4.96 13.08
N ASP A 357 10.37 4.51 13.89
CA ASP A 357 11.11 3.26 13.69
C ASP A 357 10.28 2.00 14.01
N GLY A 358 9.00 2.20 14.46
CA GLY A 358 8.13 1.13 14.91
C GLY A 358 8.42 0.65 16.33
N GLY A 359 9.44 1.22 16.98
CA GLY A 359 9.76 0.94 18.38
C GLY A 359 8.69 1.51 19.30
N THR A 360 8.37 0.77 20.37
CA THR A 360 7.47 1.22 21.42
C THR A 360 8.16 1.16 22.77
N MET A 361 7.86 2.16 23.62
CA MET A 361 8.31 2.19 25.02
C MET A 361 7.11 2.43 25.92
N ARG A 362 7.06 1.72 27.04
CA ARG A 362 6.07 1.96 28.09
C ARG A 362 6.63 2.88 29.14
N ALA A 363 5.96 3.99 29.41
CA ALA A 363 6.25 4.87 30.54
C ALA A 363 5.22 4.63 31.65
N GLU A 364 5.65 4.16 32.81
CA GLU A 364 4.78 3.93 33.97
C GLU A 364 4.53 5.25 34.72
N ARG A 365 3.28 5.53 35.08
CA ARG A 365 2.93 6.73 35.82
C ARG A 365 3.43 6.64 37.25
N GLU A 366 4.17 7.63 37.69
CA GLU A 366 4.60 7.71 39.11
C GLU A 366 3.44 8.17 40.01
N LYS A 367 3.34 7.58 41.18
CA LYS A 367 2.39 8.06 42.19
C LYS A 367 2.81 9.45 42.61
N ALA A 368 1.87 10.37 42.75
CA ALA A 368 2.12 11.70 43.29
C ALA A 368 2.85 11.51 44.66
N LYS A 369 3.97 12.20 44.81
CA LYS A 369 4.63 12.25 46.10
C LYS A 369 3.68 12.92 47.09
N PRO A 370 3.53 12.37 48.32
CA PRO A 370 2.63 12.89 49.33
C PRO A 370 3.02 14.30 49.77
#